data_beb4516d0668d6d69744471d0ae6bf67
#
_entry.id   beb4516d0668d6d69744471d0ae6bf67
#
_cell.length_a   1.000
_cell.length_b   1.000
_cell.length_c   1.000
_cell.angle_alpha   90.00
_cell.angle_beta   90.00
_cell.angle_gamma   90.00
#
_symmetry.space_group_name_H-M   'P 1'
#
loop_
_entity.id
_entity.type
_entity.pdbx_description
1 polymer ?
#
loop_
_entity_poly.entity_id
_entity_poly.type
_entity_poly.pdbx_seq_one_letter_code
_entity_poly.pdbx_strand_id
1 'polypeptide(L)'
;MERLNRTSAPQAKRYTEKIIQFGEGNFLRAFIEWIVWKTNQKTDFNGSVVVVQPIEKGMVGWLNEQDGLYHLNLQGLQDGKPVDSVDLIDVVSRGLSPYEDFKGFLKLAEQPEMRFVISNTTEAGIAFDPACKLDDAPASSYPGKLTQLLYHRYEYFQGDKSKGFIIFPCELIFENGKHLKECIRQYIDLWNLGDGFRDWFEEACGVYSTLVDRIVPGYPRDTAAQLCERVGYDDRLLDKAEIFHLWVIEAPQEVAAEFPADKAGLHVLFVPSEAPYHERKVTLLNGPHTVLSPVGYLSGLDTVKECCEDPEVGPFVRRVMFEELLPTLNLPKEELEKFGSDVMERFRNPFVKHFVTSIMLNSFPKFKTRDLPGLKTYLERKGELPKGIVLGLAAICTYYKGGKRGDVDIVPNDDPKIMQLLKDLWATGDVRKVAEGVLADDFIWGGDLNAIPGLTDLLTADLALIQAEGMRAAVRNVIA
;
A
#
# COMPACT_ATOMS: atom_id res chain seq x y z
N MET A 1 26.93 10.64 20.68
CA MET A 1 26.62 9.21 20.47
C MET A 1 27.52 8.69 19.37
N GLU A 2 27.94 7.43 19.46
CA GLU A 2 28.72 6.76 18.42
C GLU A 2 27.83 6.41 17.23
N ARG A 3 28.39 6.44 16.01
CA ARG A 3 27.67 6.05 14.79
C ARG A 3 27.33 4.56 14.87
N LEU A 4 26.07 4.21 14.56
CA LEU A 4 25.65 2.83 14.45
C LEU A 4 26.39 2.14 13.30
N ASN A 5 27.10 1.07 13.60
CA ASN A 5 27.73 0.16 12.65
C ASN A 5 28.07 -1.17 13.36
N ARG A 6 28.62 -2.16 12.66
CA ARG A 6 28.89 -3.47 13.25
C ARG A 6 30.04 -3.48 14.23
N THR A 7 30.88 -2.43 14.28
CA THR A 7 31.90 -2.26 15.32
C THR A 7 31.28 -1.76 16.62
N SER A 8 30.40 -0.74 16.53
CA SER A 8 29.70 -0.20 17.71
C SER A 8 28.58 -1.12 18.21
N ALA A 9 27.99 -1.95 17.33
CA ALA A 9 26.92 -2.91 17.64
C ALA A 9 27.36 -4.36 17.33
N PRO A 10 28.30 -4.95 18.09
CA PRO A 10 28.90 -6.26 17.80
C PRO A 10 27.90 -7.43 17.96
N GLN A 11 26.74 -7.20 18.58
CA GLN A 11 25.65 -8.18 18.68
C GLN A 11 24.90 -8.41 17.35
N ALA A 12 25.07 -7.52 16.36
CA ALA A 12 24.43 -7.65 15.05
C ALA A 12 24.96 -8.87 14.30
N LYS A 13 24.04 -9.71 13.83
CA LYS A 13 24.35 -10.96 13.16
C LYS A 13 24.67 -10.74 11.68
N ARG A 14 25.31 -11.73 11.07
CA ARG A 14 25.53 -11.84 9.63
C ARG A 14 24.81 -13.08 9.12
N TYR A 15 24.24 -12.98 7.93
CA TYR A 15 23.48 -14.05 7.29
C TYR A 15 23.96 -14.22 5.84
N THR A 16 23.56 -15.31 5.20
CA THR A 16 23.90 -15.60 3.80
C THR A 16 23.14 -14.67 2.87
N GLU A 17 23.79 -14.06 1.88
CA GLU A 17 23.13 -13.26 0.85
C GLU A 17 22.24 -14.15 -0.02
N LYS A 18 20.93 -13.97 0.10
CA LYS A 18 19.90 -14.74 -0.63
C LYS A 18 18.93 -13.85 -1.40
N ILE A 19 18.87 -12.57 -1.07
CA ILE A 19 17.87 -11.64 -1.58
C ILE A 19 18.58 -10.45 -2.24
N ILE A 20 18.18 -10.14 -3.48
CA ILE A 20 18.49 -8.90 -4.18
C ILE A 20 17.25 -8.00 -4.06
N GLN A 21 17.39 -6.83 -3.44
CA GLN A 21 16.31 -5.90 -3.21
C GLN A 21 16.49 -4.64 -4.03
N PHE A 22 15.59 -4.36 -4.97
CA PHE A 22 15.56 -3.09 -5.70
C PHE A 22 14.73 -2.05 -4.94
N GLY A 23 15.40 -1.08 -4.37
CA GLY A 23 14.84 -0.02 -3.54
C GLY A 23 15.42 -0.01 -2.14
N GLU A 24 15.88 1.16 -1.71
CA GLU A 24 16.49 1.44 -0.41
C GLU A 24 15.58 2.28 0.50
N GLY A 25 14.34 2.55 0.03
CA GLY A 25 13.39 3.44 0.69
C GLY A 25 12.86 2.90 2.02
N ASN A 26 12.20 3.79 2.76
CA ASN A 26 11.65 3.49 4.08
C ASN A 26 10.72 2.27 4.07
N PHE A 27 9.90 2.12 2.99
CA PHE A 27 8.92 1.03 2.95
C PHE A 27 9.58 -0.35 2.99
N LEU A 28 10.57 -0.63 2.11
CA LEU A 28 11.22 -1.95 2.08
C LEU A 28 12.01 -2.22 3.37
N ARG A 29 12.67 -1.19 3.93
CA ARG A 29 13.37 -1.29 5.20
C ARG A 29 12.43 -1.66 6.36
N ALA A 30 11.29 -0.99 6.44
CA ALA A 30 10.30 -1.22 7.48
C ALA A 30 9.35 -2.40 7.19
N PHE A 31 9.40 -3.03 6.03
CA PHE A 31 8.51 -4.11 5.65
C PHE A 31 9.27 -5.38 5.31
N ILE A 32 9.95 -5.45 4.18
CA ILE A 32 10.63 -6.66 3.72
C ILE A 32 11.83 -7.02 4.61
N GLU A 33 12.70 -6.05 4.91
CA GLU A 33 13.89 -6.31 5.71
C GLU A 33 13.51 -6.69 7.14
N TRP A 34 12.46 -6.08 7.70
CA TRP A 34 11.91 -6.49 9.00
C TRP A 34 11.28 -7.90 8.95
N ILE A 35 10.55 -8.26 7.88
CA ILE A 35 10.00 -9.62 7.69
C ILE A 35 11.14 -10.63 7.62
N VAL A 36 12.18 -10.37 6.85
CA VAL A 36 13.38 -11.23 6.75
C VAL A 36 14.05 -11.37 8.12
N TRP A 37 14.19 -10.27 8.85
CA TRP A 37 14.77 -10.28 10.20
C TRP A 37 13.95 -11.14 11.17
N LYS A 38 12.63 -11.01 11.17
CA LYS A 38 11.73 -11.87 11.98
C LYS A 38 11.80 -13.33 11.53
N THR A 39 11.84 -13.59 10.24
CA THR A 39 11.94 -14.94 9.67
C THR A 39 13.23 -15.62 10.11
N ASN A 40 14.36 -14.93 10.07
CA ASN A 40 15.64 -15.44 10.57
C ASN A 40 15.64 -15.78 12.07
N GLN A 41 14.81 -15.10 12.87
CA GLN A 41 14.70 -15.35 14.31
C GLN A 41 13.82 -16.58 14.65
N LYS A 42 12.91 -16.95 13.75
CA LYS A 42 11.89 -17.96 14.00
C LYS A 42 12.03 -19.21 13.15
N THR A 43 12.88 -19.17 12.14
CA THR A 43 13.12 -20.28 11.20
C THR A 43 14.61 -20.40 10.87
N ASP A 44 14.98 -21.44 10.14
CA ASP A 44 16.37 -21.68 9.67
C ASP A 44 16.65 -20.96 8.32
N PHE A 45 15.90 -19.90 7.99
CA PHE A 45 16.05 -19.20 6.70
C PHE A 45 17.45 -18.67 6.47
N ASN A 46 18.08 -18.07 7.49
CA ASN A 46 19.45 -17.56 7.46
C ASN A 46 19.76 -16.72 6.20
N GLY A 47 18.85 -15.78 5.87
CA GLY A 47 18.94 -14.95 4.68
C GLY A 47 19.28 -13.50 4.98
N SER A 48 20.14 -12.87 4.16
CA SER A 48 20.37 -11.43 4.13
C SER A 48 20.04 -10.83 2.77
N VAL A 49 19.97 -9.51 2.78
CA VAL A 49 19.53 -8.66 1.67
C VAL A 49 20.73 -7.86 1.15
N VAL A 50 20.95 -7.91 -0.17
CA VAL A 50 21.77 -6.92 -0.88
C VAL A 50 20.82 -5.88 -1.45
N VAL A 51 20.92 -4.64 -0.99
CA VAL A 51 20.09 -3.53 -1.44
C VAL A 51 20.69 -2.91 -2.69
N VAL A 52 19.93 -2.91 -3.78
CA VAL A 52 20.29 -2.32 -5.08
C VAL A 52 19.53 -1.02 -5.26
N GLN A 53 20.26 0.07 -5.43
CA GLN A 53 19.73 1.39 -5.70
C GLN A 53 19.17 1.45 -7.12
N PRO A 54 17.84 1.68 -7.29
CA PRO A 54 17.21 1.58 -8.63
C PRO A 54 17.42 2.81 -9.51
N ILE A 55 17.80 3.95 -8.92
CA ILE A 55 18.01 5.24 -9.60
C ILE A 55 19.42 5.78 -9.29
N GLU A 56 19.89 6.76 -10.08
CA GLU A 56 21.24 7.30 -9.95
C GLU A 56 21.51 7.94 -8.58
N LYS A 57 20.53 8.63 -8.03
CA LYS A 57 20.63 9.28 -6.72
C LYS A 57 19.83 8.52 -5.67
N GLY A 58 20.49 8.03 -4.64
CA GLY A 58 19.84 7.28 -3.56
C GLY A 58 20.66 7.30 -2.27
N MET A 59 20.41 6.33 -1.40
CA MET A 59 20.95 6.35 -0.03
C MET A 59 21.80 5.12 0.32
N VAL A 60 22.22 4.30 -0.66
CA VAL A 60 23.06 3.12 -0.37
C VAL A 60 24.39 3.49 0.27
N GLY A 61 24.91 4.70 0.02
CA GLY A 61 26.10 5.20 0.72
C GLY A 61 25.88 5.25 2.25
N TRP A 62 24.75 5.76 2.70
CA TRP A 62 24.43 5.81 4.14
C TRP A 62 24.19 4.41 4.72
N LEU A 63 23.57 3.50 3.95
CA LEU A 63 23.46 2.09 4.35
C LEU A 63 24.82 1.46 4.58
N ASN A 64 25.76 1.69 3.69
CA ASN A 64 27.12 1.17 3.80
C ASN A 64 27.92 1.81 4.94
N GLU A 65 27.74 3.12 5.22
CA GLU A 65 28.35 3.80 6.37
C GLU A 65 27.90 3.18 7.72
N GLN A 66 26.73 2.60 7.78
CA GLN A 66 26.19 1.92 8.96
C GLN A 66 26.26 0.38 8.87
N ASP A 67 27.05 -0.18 7.93
CA ASP A 67 27.18 -1.62 7.71
C ASP A 67 25.81 -2.33 7.53
N GLY A 68 24.83 -1.64 6.92
CA GLY A 68 23.47 -2.12 6.71
C GLY A 68 22.60 -2.15 7.97
N LEU A 69 23.04 -1.57 9.09
CA LEU A 69 22.30 -1.54 10.35
C LEU A 69 21.41 -0.29 10.46
N TYR A 70 20.23 -0.46 11.03
CA TYR A 70 19.35 0.65 11.43
C TYR A 70 18.33 0.19 12.47
N HIS A 71 17.73 1.15 13.17
CA HIS A 71 16.64 0.86 14.08
C HIS A 71 15.29 1.17 13.44
N LEU A 72 14.36 0.24 13.60
CA LEU A 72 12.95 0.40 13.22
C LEU A 72 12.09 0.60 14.47
N ASN A 73 11.45 1.75 14.56
CA ASN A 73 10.47 2.03 15.61
C ASN A 73 9.08 1.62 15.15
N LEU A 74 8.48 0.65 15.83
CA LEU A 74 7.13 0.16 15.59
C LEU A 74 6.15 0.73 16.60
N GLN A 75 5.13 1.43 16.12
CA GLN A 75 4.13 2.07 16.96
C GLN A 75 2.71 1.76 16.49
N GLY A 76 1.79 1.52 17.44
CA GLY A 76 0.39 1.24 17.13
C GLY A 76 -0.40 0.75 18.31
N LEU A 77 -1.59 0.21 18.04
CA LEU A 77 -2.40 -0.51 19.00
C LEU A 77 -2.28 -2.02 18.71
N GLN A 78 -2.21 -2.82 19.75
CA GLN A 78 -2.34 -4.27 19.71
C GLN A 78 -3.26 -4.71 20.85
N ASP A 79 -4.39 -5.33 20.50
CA ASP A 79 -5.44 -5.70 21.46
C ASP A 79 -5.88 -4.48 22.32
N GLY A 80 -6.04 -3.33 21.68
CA GLY A 80 -6.43 -2.07 22.31
C GLY A 80 -5.37 -1.40 23.18
N LYS A 81 -4.15 -1.94 23.27
CA LYS A 81 -3.05 -1.39 24.07
C LYS A 81 -2.01 -0.71 23.20
N PRO A 82 -1.51 0.48 23.57
CA PRO A 82 -0.42 1.12 22.86
C PRO A 82 0.87 0.28 22.93
N VAL A 83 1.50 0.10 21.76
CA VAL A 83 2.80 -0.53 21.61
C VAL A 83 3.76 0.48 21.01
N ASP A 84 4.96 0.57 21.59
CA ASP A 84 6.08 1.38 21.12
C ASP A 84 7.35 0.58 21.35
N SER A 85 7.83 -0.09 20.30
CA SER A 85 9.03 -0.91 20.34
C SER A 85 10.05 -0.44 19.31
N VAL A 86 11.32 -0.76 19.55
CA VAL A 86 12.43 -0.47 18.62
C VAL A 86 13.22 -1.75 18.40
N ASP A 87 13.31 -2.15 17.13
CA ASP A 87 14.05 -3.32 16.68
C ASP A 87 15.35 -2.88 15.97
N LEU A 88 16.50 -3.50 16.29
CA LEU A 88 17.74 -3.36 15.50
C LEU A 88 17.67 -4.31 14.30
N ILE A 89 17.60 -3.76 13.10
CA ILE A 89 17.57 -4.54 11.85
C ILE A 89 19.02 -4.75 11.37
N ASP A 90 19.40 -6.02 11.17
CA ASP A 90 20.78 -6.43 10.87
C ASP A 90 20.87 -7.36 9.64
N VAL A 91 19.81 -7.45 8.85
CA VAL A 91 19.74 -8.36 7.70
C VAL A 91 20.28 -7.77 6.40
N VAL A 92 20.51 -6.46 6.33
CA VAL A 92 21.16 -5.87 5.16
C VAL A 92 22.66 -6.16 5.25
N SER A 93 23.20 -6.85 4.22
CA SER A 93 24.62 -7.15 4.13
C SER A 93 25.41 -5.96 3.58
N ARG A 94 24.88 -5.30 2.58
CA ARG A 94 25.46 -4.14 1.89
C ARG A 94 24.46 -3.49 0.94
N GLY A 95 24.71 -2.23 0.58
CA GLY A 95 24.07 -1.52 -0.51
C GLY A 95 24.97 -1.45 -1.75
N LEU A 96 24.36 -1.42 -2.94
CA LEU A 96 25.07 -1.35 -4.22
C LEU A 96 24.34 -0.40 -5.18
N SER A 97 25.10 0.50 -5.82
CA SER A 97 24.61 1.34 -6.92
C SER A 97 25.06 0.78 -8.26
N PRO A 98 24.15 0.30 -9.13
CA PRO A 98 24.52 -0.15 -10.48
C PRO A 98 25.12 0.95 -11.35
N TYR A 99 24.90 2.21 -11.01
CA TYR A 99 25.45 3.37 -11.71
C TYR A 99 26.93 3.61 -11.38
N GLU A 100 27.36 3.19 -10.18
CA GLU A 100 28.75 3.30 -9.73
C GLU A 100 29.52 2.00 -10.00
N ASP A 101 28.89 0.85 -9.82
CA ASP A 101 29.50 -0.48 -10.02
C ASP A 101 28.54 -1.45 -10.74
N PHE A 102 28.38 -1.25 -12.05
CA PHE A 102 27.55 -2.12 -12.87
C PHE A 102 28.06 -3.56 -12.94
N LYS A 103 29.39 -3.75 -12.93
CA LYS A 103 29.98 -5.10 -12.91
C LYS A 103 29.70 -5.82 -11.58
N GLY A 104 29.81 -5.10 -10.48
CA GLY A 104 29.44 -5.63 -9.16
C GLY A 104 27.96 -5.98 -9.07
N PHE A 105 27.09 -5.19 -9.70
CA PHE A 105 25.66 -5.49 -9.80
C PHE A 105 25.42 -6.81 -10.55
N LEU A 106 26.02 -7.00 -11.73
CA LEU A 106 25.87 -8.26 -12.48
C LEU A 106 26.43 -9.47 -11.73
N LYS A 107 27.52 -9.30 -10.96
CA LYS A 107 28.08 -10.38 -10.12
C LYS A 107 27.13 -10.90 -9.04
N LEU A 108 26.08 -10.17 -8.66
CA LEU A 108 25.04 -10.70 -7.78
C LEU A 108 24.36 -11.93 -8.40
N ALA A 109 24.22 -11.92 -9.73
CA ALA A 109 23.62 -13.02 -10.47
C ALA A 109 24.52 -14.26 -10.58
N GLU A 110 25.83 -14.14 -10.29
CA GLU A 110 26.79 -15.26 -10.31
C GLU A 110 26.78 -16.07 -9.00
N GLN A 111 26.16 -15.54 -7.94
CA GLN A 111 26.12 -16.19 -6.63
C GLN A 111 25.05 -17.28 -6.61
N PRO A 112 25.40 -18.56 -6.33
CA PRO A 112 24.45 -19.66 -6.39
C PRO A 112 23.38 -19.61 -5.29
N GLU A 113 23.64 -18.98 -4.14
CA GLU A 113 22.74 -18.81 -3.01
C GLU A 113 21.72 -17.68 -3.21
N MET A 114 21.98 -16.74 -4.14
CA MET A 114 21.01 -15.71 -4.51
C MET A 114 19.79 -16.37 -5.15
N ARG A 115 18.65 -16.25 -4.49
CA ARG A 115 17.43 -16.94 -4.90
C ARG A 115 16.24 -16.01 -5.10
N PHE A 116 16.21 -14.91 -4.37
CA PHE A 116 15.06 -14.01 -4.36
C PHE A 116 15.40 -12.65 -4.94
N VAL A 117 14.44 -12.06 -5.66
CA VAL A 117 14.46 -10.65 -6.07
C VAL A 117 13.19 -10.00 -5.53
N ILE A 118 13.34 -8.89 -4.83
CA ILE A 118 12.22 -8.14 -4.26
C ILE A 118 12.34 -6.68 -4.69
N SER A 119 11.24 -6.02 -5.02
CA SER A 119 11.26 -4.64 -5.48
C SER A 119 10.15 -3.79 -4.90
N ASN A 120 10.42 -2.51 -4.74
CA ASN A 120 9.43 -1.46 -4.57
C ASN A 120 10.02 -0.16 -5.15
N THR A 121 9.82 0.04 -6.45
CA THR A 121 10.40 1.12 -7.26
C THR A 121 9.38 2.22 -7.59
N THR A 122 8.31 2.31 -6.83
CA THR A 122 7.09 3.11 -7.02
C THR A 122 6.14 2.56 -8.10
N GLU A 123 4.91 3.11 -8.15
CA GLU A 123 3.90 2.69 -9.14
C GLU A 123 4.36 2.93 -10.59
N ALA A 124 5.23 3.92 -10.82
CA ALA A 124 5.80 4.21 -12.13
C ALA A 124 7.04 3.35 -12.47
N GLY A 125 7.56 2.58 -11.52
CA GLY A 125 8.82 1.84 -11.67
C GLY A 125 8.70 0.58 -12.54
N ILE A 126 7.54 -0.09 -12.56
CA ILE A 126 7.29 -1.23 -13.45
C ILE A 126 6.78 -0.70 -14.80
N ALA A 127 7.71 -0.24 -15.62
CA ALA A 127 7.41 0.28 -16.96
C ALA A 127 8.46 -0.20 -17.97
N PHE A 128 7.98 -0.54 -19.17
CA PHE A 128 8.85 -0.83 -20.31
C PHE A 128 9.31 0.49 -20.95
N ASP A 129 10.63 0.63 -21.11
CA ASP A 129 11.26 1.75 -21.83
C ASP A 129 11.95 1.20 -23.10
N PRO A 130 11.42 1.45 -24.30
CA PRO A 130 12.00 0.94 -25.54
C PRO A 130 13.36 1.59 -25.90
N ALA A 131 13.76 2.66 -25.19
CA ALA A 131 15.06 3.28 -25.39
C ALA A 131 16.20 2.54 -24.70
N CYS A 132 15.91 1.66 -23.72
CA CYS A 132 16.91 0.86 -23.04
C CYS A 132 17.60 -0.12 -23.99
N LYS A 133 18.91 -0.25 -23.84
CA LYS A 133 19.72 -1.22 -24.59
C LYS A 133 20.33 -2.27 -23.64
N LEU A 134 20.63 -3.45 -24.17
CA LEU A 134 21.23 -4.53 -23.41
C LEU A 134 22.63 -4.13 -22.86
N ASP A 135 23.36 -3.33 -23.62
CA ASP A 135 24.73 -2.86 -23.27
C ASP A 135 24.77 -1.56 -22.47
N ASP A 136 23.61 -1.00 -22.10
CA ASP A 136 23.56 0.10 -21.11
C ASP A 136 24.15 -0.35 -19.77
N ALA A 137 24.81 0.55 -19.05
CA ALA A 137 25.48 0.21 -17.80
C ALA A 137 25.11 1.18 -16.66
N PRO A 138 23.93 1.02 -16.07
CA PRO A 138 22.83 0.06 -16.31
C PRO A 138 21.77 0.58 -17.28
N ALA A 139 20.80 -0.27 -17.67
CA ALA A 139 19.55 0.14 -18.30
C ALA A 139 18.80 1.17 -17.42
N SER A 140 18.09 2.15 -18.03
CA SER A 140 17.42 3.23 -17.28
C SER A 140 16.27 2.72 -16.43
N SER A 141 15.45 1.80 -16.95
CA SER A 141 14.28 1.26 -16.25
C SER A 141 14.63 0.13 -15.26
N TYR A 142 13.80 -0.05 -14.23
CA TYR A 142 13.94 -1.19 -13.32
C TYR A 142 13.75 -2.54 -14.02
N PRO A 143 12.70 -2.78 -14.83
CA PRO A 143 12.56 -4.05 -15.53
C PRO A 143 13.72 -4.32 -16.51
N GLY A 144 14.29 -3.28 -17.12
CA GLY A 144 15.50 -3.41 -17.93
C GLY A 144 16.70 -3.89 -17.15
N LYS A 145 17.02 -3.26 -15.99
CA LYS A 145 18.08 -3.70 -15.08
C LYS A 145 17.89 -5.16 -14.62
N LEU A 146 16.64 -5.50 -14.28
CA LEU A 146 16.32 -6.87 -13.88
C LEU A 146 16.52 -7.85 -15.02
N THR A 147 16.13 -7.50 -16.25
CA THR A 147 16.36 -8.36 -17.42
C THR A 147 17.85 -8.55 -17.72
N GLN A 148 18.67 -7.50 -17.60
CA GLN A 148 20.13 -7.61 -17.69
C GLN A 148 20.69 -8.61 -16.65
N LEU A 149 20.22 -8.53 -15.41
CA LEU A 149 20.64 -9.42 -14.32
C LEU A 149 20.23 -10.88 -14.58
N LEU A 150 18.98 -11.09 -15.03
CA LEU A 150 18.45 -12.41 -15.37
C LEU A 150 19.20 -13.03 -16.53
N TYR A 151 19.48 -12.25 -17.59
CA TYR A 151 20.21 -12.72 -18.76
C TYR A 151 21.66 -13.08 -18.40
N HIS A 152 22.32 -12.25 -17.60
CA HIS A 152 23.68 -12.55 -17.08
C HIS A 152 23.71 -13.86 -16.26
N ARG A 153 22.69 -14.11 -15.43
CA ARG A 153 22.56 -15.36 -14.66
C ARG A 153 22.37 -16.57 -15.56
N TYR A 154 21.52 -16.46 -16.56
CA TYR A 154 21.29 -17.50 -17.55
C TYR A 154 22.60 -17.89 -18.28
N GLU A 155 23.34 -16.90 -18.77
CA GLU A 155 24.62 -17.14 -19.43
C GLU A 155 25.66 -17.75 -18.49
N TYR A 156 25.81 -17.20 -17.28
CA TYR A 156 26.80 -17.66 -16.29
C TYR A 156 26.56 -19.12 -15.88
N PHE A 157 25.33 -19.51 -15.62
CA PHE A 157 24.96 -20.86 -15.24
C PHE A 157 24.56 -21.75 -16.42
N GLN A 158 24.78 -21.29 -17.65
CA GLN A 158 24.53 -22.05 -18.89
C GLN A 158 23.10 -22.62 -19.00
N GLY A 159 22.11 -21.85 -18.55
CA GLY A 159 20.70 -22.23 -18.60
C GLY A 159 20.27 -23.26 -17.55
N ASP A 160 21.03 -23.47 -16.49
CA ASP A 160 20.66 -24.34 -15.37
C ASP A 160 19.35 -23.85 -14.75
N LYS A 161 18.28 -24.63 -14.89
CA LYS A 161 16.93 -24.30 -14.38
C LYS A 161 16.86 -24.22 -12.84
N SER A 162 17.77 -24.89 -12.13
CA SER A 162 17.84 -24.80 -10.67
C SER A 162 18.33 -23.44 -10.17
N LYS A 163 18.81 -22.58 -11.06
CA LYS A 163 19.35 -21.25 -10.77
C LYS A 163 18.40 -20.11 -11.11
N GLY A 164 17.15 -20.39 -11.45
CA GLY A 164 16.12 -19.36 -11.62
C GLY A 164 15.88 -18.54 -10.34
N PHE A 165 15.35 -17.34 -10.48
CA PHE A 165 14.96 -16.49 -9.37
C PHE A 165 13.47 -16.62 -9.04
N ILE A 166 13.15 -16.41 -7.77
CA ILE A 166 11.81 -16.12 -7.26
C ILE A 166 11.71 -14.60 -7.07
N ILE A 167 10.75 -13.97 -7.75
CA ILE A 167 10.66 -12.52 -7.88
C ILE A 167 9.33 -12.04 -7.28
N PHE A 168 9.42 -11.15 -6.29
CA PHE A 168 8.28 -10.56 -5.57
C PHE A 168 8.28 -9.04 -5.74
N PRO A 169 7.59 -8.48 -6.74
CA PRO A 169 7.33 -7.04 -6.79
C PRO A 169 6.38 -6.62 -5.66
N CYS A 170 6.69 -5.52 -4.98
CA CYS A 170 5.89 -4.94 -3.90
C CYS A 170 5.37 -3.55 -4.25
N GLU A 171 5.38 -3.17 -5.51
CA GLU A 171 4.82 -1.94 -6.03
C GLU A 171 3.29 -1.93 -5.89
N LEU A 172 2.70 -0.76 -5.61
CA LEU A 172 1.25 -0.60 -5.43
C LEU A 172 0.49 -0.64 -6.78
N ILE A 173 0.69 -1.71 -7.52
CA ILE A 173 0.05 -2.01 -8.81
C ILE A 173 -0.69 -3.33 -8.64
N PHE A 174 -1.97 -3.35 -9.00
CA PHE A 174 -2.72 -4.61 -9.04
C PHE A 174 -2.10 -5.58 -10.06
N GLU A 175 -1.92 -6.83 -9.68
CA GLU A 175 -1.21 -7.85 -10.48
C GLU A 175 0.22 -7.44 -10.89
N ASN A 176 0.95 -6.78 -9.99
CA ASN A 176 2.31 -6.26 -10.23
C ASN A 176 3.28 -7.30 -10.81
N GLY A 177 3.17 -8.57 -10.40
CA GLY A 177 3.99 -9.67 -10.95
C GLY A 177 3.71 -9.92 -12.43
N LYS A 178 2.44 -9.88 -12.85
CA LYS A 178 2.07 -10.05 -14.26
C LYS A 178 2.60 -8.89 -15.11
N HIS A 179 2.47 -7.65 -14.60
CA HIS A 179 3.00 -6.47 -15.27
C HIS A 179 4.53 -6.52 -15.41
N LEU A 180 5.24 -6.90 -14.35
CA LEU A 180 6.71 -7.03 -14.38
C LEU A 180 7.13 -8.13 -15.37
N LYS A 181 6.46 -9.27 -15.34
CA LYS A 181 6.74 -10.39 -16.26
C LYS A 181 6.57 -9.97 -17.72
N GLU A 182 5.55 -9.19 -18.03
CA GLU A 182 5.32 -8.67 -19.37
C GLU A 182 6.41 -7.68 -19.81
N CYS A 183 6.86 -6.78 -18.92
CA CYS A 183 7.99 -5.89 -19.22
C CYS A 183 9.27 -6.69 -19.54
N ILE A 184 9.56 -7.75 -18.79
CA ILE A 184 10.72 -8.60 -19.05
C ILE A 184 10.61 -9.28 -20.41
N ARG A 185 9.43 -9.81 -20.79
CA ARG A 185 9.18 -10.40 -22.11
C ARG A 185 9.44 -9.41 -23.24
N GLN A 186 8.99 -8.15 -23.05
CA GLN A 186 9.23 -7.09 -24.03
C GLN A 186 10.72 -6.80 -24.20
N TYR A 187 11.53 -6.86 -23.12
CA TYR A 187 12.99 -6.74 -23.23
C TYR A 187 13.65 -7.97 -23.88
N ILE A 188 13.14 -9.18 -23.61
CA ILE A 188 13.61 -10.39 -24.31
C ILE A 188 13.45 -10.24 -25.83
N ASP A 189 12.30 -9.70 -26.27
CA ASP A 189 12.04 -9.44 -27.67
C ASP A 189 12.89 -8.28 -28.20
N LEU A 190 12.90 -7.13 -27.50
CA LEU A 190 13.64 -5.94 -27.93
C LEU A 190 15.14 -6.20 -28.12
N TRP A 191 15.73 -6.96 -27.20
CA TRP A 191 17.17 -7.24 -27.18
C TRP A 191 17.54 -8.55 -27.91
N ASN A 192 16.56 -9.26 -28.49
CA ASN A 192 16.74 -10.53 -29.22
C ASN A 192 17.56 -11.56 -28.41
N LEU A 193 17.18 -11.79 -27.15
CA LEU A 193 17.92 -12.64 -26.21
C LEU A 193 17.80 -14.16 -26.53
N GLY A 194 16.99 -14.52 -27.50
CA GLY A 194 16.83 -15.89 -27.99
C GLY A 194 15.85 -16.75 -27.22
N ASP A 195 15.39 -17.83 -27.87
CA ASP A 195 14.37 -18.73 -27.31
C ASP A 195 14.89 -19.48 -26.08
N GLY A 196 16.17 -19.84 -26.03
CA GLY A 196 16.75 -20.54 -24.88
C GLY A 196 16.67 -19.73 -23.57
N PHE A 197 16.91 -18.41 -23.61
CA PHE A 197 16.72 -17.55 -22.44
C PHE A 197 15.25 -17.37 -22.11
N ARG A 198 14.40 -17.21 -23.13
CA ARG A 198 12.93 -17.12 -22.94
C ARG A 198 12.41 -18.36 -22.22
N ASP A 199 12.73 -19.55 -22.71
CA ASP A 199 12.28 -20.81 -22.12
C ASP A 199 12.80 -20.96 -20.68
N TRP A 200 14.07 -20.62 -20.43
CA TRP A 200 14.63 -20.63 -19.08
C TRP A 200 13.91 -19.64 -18.15
N PHE A 201 13.62 -18.43 -18.61
CA PHE A 201 12.89 -17.44 -17.83
C PHE A 201 11.49 -17.92 -17.46
N GLU A 202 10.75 -18.48 -18.44
CA GLU A 202 9.39 -18.96 -18.22
C GLU A 202 9.30 -20.18 -17.30
N GLU A 203 10.28 -21.07 -17.36
CA GLU A 203 10.24 -22.35 -16.65
C GLU A 203 11.01 -22.35 -15.33
N ALA A 204 12.08 -21.57 -15.21
CA ALA A 204 12.97 -21.55 -14.05
C ALA A 204 12.71 -20.38 -13.11
N CYS A 205 12.19 -19.24 -13.61
CA CYS A 205 11.92 -18.07 -12.80
C CYS A 205 10.45 -17.97 -12.43
N GLY A 206 10.18 -17.73 -11.13
CA GLY A 206 8.83 -17.41 -10.65
C GLY A 206 8.68 -15.90 -10.48
N VAL A 207 7.72 -15.27 -11.18
CA VAL A 207 7.37 -13.86 -10.97
C VAL A 207 5.95 -13.82 -10.41
N TYR A 208 5.81 -13.48 -9.13
CA TYR A 208 4.58 -13.64 -8.38
C TYR A 208 4.00 -12.29 -7.98
N SER A 209 2.73 -12.07 -8.27
CA SER A 209 2.02 -10.86 -7.81
C SER A 209 1.92 -10.81 -6.30
N THR A 210 2.08 -9.63 -5.73
CA THR A 210 1.97 -9.44 -4.29
C THR A 210 1.15 -8.22 -3.91
N LEU A 211 0.47 -8.31 -2.77
CA LEU A 211 -0.22 -7.22 -2.11
C LEU A 211 0.48 -6.92 -0.79
N VAL A 212 0.91 -5.69 -0.61
CA VAL A 212 1.53 -5.21 0.63
C VAL A 212 0.62 -4.21 1.35
N ASP A 213 0.61 -4.27 2.69
CA ASP A 213 -0.12 -3.32 3.51
C ASP A 213 0.60 -3.07 4.85
N ARG A 214 1.21 -1.91 4.98
CA ARG A 214 1.78 -1.34 6.19
C ARG A 214 1.91 0.16 6.02
N ILE A 215 1.50 0.94 7.02
CA ILE A 215 1.76 2.37 7.04
C ILE A 215 3.20 2.60 7.53
N VAL A 216 4.00 3.24 6.69
CA VAL A 216 5.40 3.57 6.96
C VAL A 216 5.59 5.08 6.79
N PRO A 217 5.52 5.87 7.87
CA PRO A 217 5.80 7.30 7.82
C PRO A 217 7.24 7.63 7.45
N GLY A 218 8.15 6.69 7.64
CA GLY A 218 9.57 6.83 7.32
C GLY A 218 10.39 7.48 8.44
N TYR A 219 11.46 8.18 8.07
CA TYR A 219 12.38 8.79 9.03
C TYR A 219 11.66 9.74 10.01
N PRO A 220 11.74 9.52 11.33
CA PRO A 220 10.96 10.24 12.34
C PRO A 220 11.58 11.60 12.71
N ARG A 221 11.53 12.58 11.80
CA ARG A 221 12.25 13.86 11.90
C ARG A 221 12.05 14.56 13.25
N ASP A 222 10.84 14.57 13.77
CA ASP A 222 10.49 15.27 15.00
C ASP A 222 10.97 14.56 16.27
N THR A 223 11.23 13.26 16.21
CA THR A 223 11.60 12.41 17.36
C THR A 223 12.92 11.67 17.16
N ALA A 224 13.63 11.91 16.07
CA ALA A 224 14.88 11.20 15.75
C ALA A 224 15.94 11.33 16.85
N ALA A 225 16.15 12.53 17.41
CA ALA A 225 17.10 12.74 18.50
C ALA A 225 16.75 11.91 19.74
N GLN A 226 15.47 11.90 20.13
CA GLN A 226 14.98 11.12 21.27
C GLN A 226 15.14 9.60 21.03
N LEU A 227 14.89 9.15 19.81
CA LEU A 227 15.07 7.74 19.43
C LEU A 227 16.54 7.36 19.45
N CYS A 228 17.45 8.20 18.93
CA CYS A 228 18.89 7.98 19.03
C CYS A 228 19.34 7.89 20.49
N GLU A 229 18.88 8.75 21.37
CA GLU A 229 19.14 8.67 22.81
C GLU A 229 18.64 7.36 23.42
N ARG A 230 17.41 6.96 23.06
CA ARG A 230 16.78 5.71 23.55
C ARG A 230 17.55 4.46 23.14
N VAL A 231 18.09 4.42 21.92
CA VAL A 231 18.84 3.27 21.41
C VAL A 231 20.34 3.36 21.70
N GLY A 232 20.86 4.54 22.05
CA GLY A 232 22.26 4.78 22.42
C GLY A 232 23.20 4.99 21.23
N TYR A 233 22.68 5.14 19.99
CA TYR A 233 23.45 5.30 18.78
C TYR A 233 23.04 6.52 17.97
N ASP A 234 23.99 7.10 17.21
CA ASP A 234 23.70 8.04 16.13
C ASP A 234 23.31 7.22 14.89
N ASP A 235 21.99 7.12 14.65
CA ASP A 235 21.39 6.34 13.57
C ASP A 235 20.72 7.28 12.55
N ARG A 236 21.32 7.41 11.36
CA ARG A 236 20.81 8.24 10.27
C ARG A 236 19.72 7.55 9.44
N LEU A 237 19.55 6.25 9.65
CA LEU A 237 18.63 5.40 8.92
C LEU A 237 17.43 4.99 9.78
N LEU A 238 17.21 5.64 10.93
CA LEU A 238 15.99 5.43 11.70
C LEU A 238 14.78 5.36 10.80
N ASP A 239 13.94 4.38 11.06
CA ASP A 239 12.69 4.24 10.34
C ASP A 239 11.53 4.04 11.31
N LYS A 240 10.33 4.40 10.87
CA LYS A 240 9.11 4.28 11.68
C LYS A 240 8.02 3.61 10.87
N ALA A 241 7.32 2.67 11.50
CA ALA A 241 6.17 2.01 10.91
C ALA A 241 5.09 1.69 11.95
N GLU A 242 3.88 1.42 11.48
CA GLU A 242 2.87 0.80 12.31
C GLU A 242 3.22 -0.67 12.62
N ILE A 243 2.63 -1.24 13.69
CA ILE A 243 2.79 -2.67 13.99
C ILE A 243 2.06 -3.58 13.04
N PHE A 244 0.92 -3.16 12.48
CA PHE A 244 0.21 -3.93 11.47
C PHE A 244 1.09 -4.13 10.23
N HIS A 245 1.02 -5.32 9.68
CA HIS A 245 1.64 -5.67 8.40
C HIS A 245 0.81 -6.77 7.75
N LEU A 246 0.74 -6.75 6.43
CA LEU A 246 0.15 -7.82 5.64
C LEU A 246 0.92 -7.94 4.32
N TRP A 247 1.38 -9.13 4.01
CA TRP A 247 1.95 -9.46 2.72
C TRP A 247 1.23 -10.67 2.14
N VAL A 248 0.49 -10.47 1.07
CA VAL A 248 -0.17 -11.53 0.33
C VAL A 248 0.65 -11.81 -0.92
N ILE A 249 1.01 -13.06 -1.15
CA ILE A 249 1.85 -13.51 -2.26
C ILE A 249 1.05 -14.54 -3.05
N GLU A 250 0.75 -14.23 -4.31
CA GLU A 250 0.09 -15.15 -5.23
C GLU A 250 1.11 -16.15 -5.76
N ALA A 251 1.41 -17.18 -4.97
CA ALA A 251 2.42 -18.18 -5.29
C ALA A 251 2.04 -19.57 -4.77
N PRO A 252 2.58 -20.65 -5.39
CA PRO A 252 2.38 -22.01 -4.90
C PRO A 252 3.10 -22.25 -3.55
N GLN A 253 2.67 -23.27 -2.82
CA GLN A 253 3.17 -23.59 -1.47
C GLN A 253 4.65 -23.99 -1.44
N GLU A 254 5.20 -24.46 -2.54
CA GLU A 254 6.63 -24.76 -2.68
C GLU A 254 7.50 -23.50 -2.48
N VAL A 255 7.01 -22.34 -2.90
CA VAL A 255 7.66 -21.04 -2.69
C VAL A 255 7.70 -20.68 -1.21
N ALA A 256 6.62 -20.96 -0.47
CA ALA A 256 6.57 -20.78 0.98
C ALA A 256 7.61 -21.66 1.72
N ALA A 257 7.93 -22.82 1.18
CA ALA A 257 8.98 -23.67 1.75
C ALA A 257 10.38 -23.07 1.59
N GLU A 258 10.65 -22.34 0.51
CA GLU A 258 11.91 -21.64 0.27
C GLU A 258 11.99 -20.29 1.04
N PHE A 259 10.85 -19.61 1.20
CA PHE A 259 10.75 -18.33 1.93
C PHE A 259 9.73 -18.45 3.09
N PRO A 260 10.10 -19.04 4.23
CA PRO A 260 9.17 -19.48 5.27
C PRO A 260 8.69 -18.34 6.19
N ALA A 261 8.34 -17.17 5.65
CA ALA A 261 7.90 -16.01 6.42
C ALA A 261 6.50 -16.23 7.07
N ASP A 262 5.65 -17.08 6.47
CA ASP A 262 4.38 -17.52 7.03
C ASP A 262 4.56 -18.29 8.36
N LYS A 263 5.68 -18.99 8.52
CA LYS A 263 6.03 -19.75 9.73
C LYS A 263 6.64 -18.90 10.83
N ALA A 264 6.97 -17.65 10.55
CA ALA A 264 7.57 -16.73 11.52
C ALA A 264 6.53 -16.05 12.45
N GLY A 265 5.25 -16.41 12.34
CA GLY A 265 4.15 -15.78 13.10
C GLY A 265 3.79 -14.40 12.58
N LEU A 266 4.07 -14.13 11.31
CA LEU A 266 3.78 -12.90 10.60
C LEU A 266 2.51 -13.03 9.75
N HIS A 267 1.88 -11.90 9.45
CA HIS A 267 0.77 -11.86 8.49
C HIS A 267 1.29 -11.90 7.05
N VAL A 268 1.96 -13.01 6.70
CA VAL A 268 2.42 -13.32 5.35
C VAL A 268 1.63 -14.53 4.85
N LEU A 269 0.95 -14.37 3.72
CA LEU A 269 0.04 -15.37 3.16
C LEU A 269 0.51 -15.76 1.76
N PHE A 270 0.67 -17.07 1.53
CA PHE A 270 0.84 -17.63 0.20
C PHE A 270 -0.51 -18.17 -0.28
N VAL A 271 -1.02 -17.61 -1.36
CA VAL A 271 -2.40 -17.83 -1.82
C VAL A 271 -2.46 -18.15 -3.31
N PRO A 272 -3.51 -18.85 -3.79
CA PRO A 272 -3.71 -19.11 -5.21
C PRO A 272 -4.03 -17.84 -6.03
N SER A 273 -4.61 -16.80 -5.39
CA SER A 273 -4.92 -15.52 -6.02
C SER A 273 -4.91 -14.40 -4.98
N GLU A 274 -4.29 -13.27 -5.32
CA GLU A 274 -4.29 -12.06 -4.48
C GLU A 274 -5.58 -11.24 -4.61
N ALA A 275 -6.34 -11.43 -5.69
CA ALA A 275 -7.47 -10.60 -6.04
C ALA A 275 -8.54 -10.45 -4.90
N PRO A 276 -8.95 -11.52 -4.19
CA PRO A 276 -9.89 -11.37 -3.08
C PRO A 276 -9.34 -10.53 -1.92
N TYR A 277 -8.04 -10.57 -1.70
CA TYR A 277 -7.35 -9.80 -0.64
C TYR A 277 -7.18 -8.34 -1.04
N HIS A 278 -6.93 -8.09 -2.32
CA HIS A 278 -6.92 -6.74 -2.88
C HIS A 278 -8.31 -6.10 -2.75
N GLU A 279 -9.36 -6.82 -3.16
CA GLU A 279 -10.75 -6.38 -3.01
C GLU A 279 -11.07 -6.10 -1.54
N ARG A 280 -10.71 -6.99 -0.61
CA ARG A 280 -10.88 -6.80 0.83
C ARG A 280 -10.21 -5.52 1.32
N LYS A 281 -8.95 -5.28 0.93
CA LYS A 281 -8.21 -4.06 1.32
C LYS A 281 -8.90 -2.80 0.79
N VAL A 282 -9.26 -2.79 -0.49
CA VAL A 282 -9.94 -1.64 -1.10
C VAL A 282 -11.27 -1.37 -0.42
N THR A 283 -12.05 -2.41 -0.16
CA THR A 283 -13.40 -2.30 0.41
C THR A 283 -13.38 -1.99 1.90
N LEU A 284 -12.60 -2.69 2.73
CA LEU A 284 -12.67 -2.56 4.20
C LEU A 284 -11.66 -1.57 4.81
N LEU A 285 -10.60 -1.19 4.07
CA LEU A 285 -9.67 -0.16 4.52
C LEU A 285 -9.93 1.17 3.80
N ASN A 286 -9.92 1.16 2.47
CA ASN A 286 -9.99 2.39 1.69
C ASN A 286 -11.42 2.93 1.56
N GLY A 287 -12.43 2.06 1.48
CA GLY A 287 -13.85 2.45 1.43
C GLY A 287 -14.27 3.26 2.67
N PRO A 288 -14.17 2.71 3.90
CA PRO A 288 -14.51 3.46 5.10
C PRO A 288 -13.74 4.78 5.23
N HIS A 289 -12.47 4.85 4.84
CA HIS A 289 -11.72 6.11 4.80
C HIS A 289 -12.37 7.16 3.90
N THR A 290 -12.85 6.74 2.72
CA THR A 290 -13.48 7.65 1.76
C THR A 290 -14.82 8.19 2.28
N VAL A 291 -15.60 7.36 2.97
CA VAL A 291 -16.89 7.72 3.56
C VAL A 291 -16.75 8.52 4.85
N LEU A 292 -15.90 8.04 5.78
CA LEU A 292 -15.75 8.68 7.10
C LEU A 292 -15.14 10.09 7.02
N SER A 293 -14.26 10.34 6.04
CA SER A 293 -13.50 11.59 6.02
C SER A 293 -14.37 12.82 5.80
N PRO A 294 -15.24 12.91 4.80
CA PRO A 294 -16.13 14.05 4.65
C PRO A 294 -17.21 14.10 5.73
N VAL A 295 -17.72 12.96 6.20
CA VAL A 295 -18.68 12.89 7.31
C VAL A 295 -18.07 13.42 8.61
N GLY A 296 -16.86 12.98 8.95
CA GLY A 296 -16.12 13.45 10.13
C GLY A 296 -15.78 14.92 10.02
N TYR A 297 -15.23 15.37 8.90
CA TYR A 297 -14.89 16.77 8.66
C TYR A 297 -16.11 17.69 8.85
N LEU A 298 -17.22 17.38 8.22
CA LEU A 298 -18.46 18.16 8.33
C LEU A 298 -19.12 18.02 9.71
N SER A 299 -18.76 17.01 10.50
CA SER A 299 -19.16 16.85 11.91
C SER A 299 -18.24 17.58 12.90
N GLY A 300 -17.21 18.29 12.41
CA GLY A 300 -16.28 19.07 13.25
C GLY A 300 -15.04 18.31 13.71
N LEU A 301 -14.71 17.15 13.10
CA LEU A 301 -13.57 16.30 13.45
C LEU A 301 -12.45 16.45 12.43
N ASP A 302 -11.19 16.35 12.87
CA ASP A 302 -10.04 16.62 12.01
C ASP A 302 -9.23 15.38 11.64
N THR A 303 -9.28 14.33 12.45
CA THR A 303 -8.49 13.12 12.25
C THR A 303 -9.35 11.87 12.18
N VAL A 304 -8.84 10.83 11.51
CA VAL A 304 -9.47 9.51 11.46
C VAL A 304 -9.70 8.94 12.86
N LYS A 305 -8.74 9.14 13.77
CA LYS A 305 -8.86 8.71 15.17
C LYS A 305 -10.04 9.39 15.86
N GLU A 306 -10.15 10.72 15.76
CA GLU A 306 -11.29 11.45 16.33
C GLU A 306 -12.62 10.95 15.78
N CYS A 307 -12.70 10.68 14.47
CA CYS A 307 -13.91 10.11 13.86
C CYS A 307 -14.30 8.75 14.45
N CYS A 308 -13.32 7.87 14.70
CA CYS A 308 -13.56 6.54 15.26
C CYS A 308 -13.87 6.54 16.76
N GLU A 309 -13.44 7.56 17.48
CA GLU A 309 -13.66 7.74 18.93
C GLU A 309 -14.89 8.61 19.26
N ASP A 310 -15.43 9.35 18.27
CA ASP A 310 -16.61 10.18 18.44
C ASP A 310 -17.86 9.31 18.71
N PRO A 311 -18.73 9.69 19.67
CA PRO A 311 -19.86 8.87 20.11
C PRO A 311 -20.96 8.70 19.05
N GLU A 312 -21.02 9.54 18.01
CA GLU A 312 -21.98 9.44 16.91
C GLU A 312 -21.31 8.92 15.63
N VAL A 313 -20.17 9.50 15.24
CA VAL A 313 -19.47 9.14 14.00
C VAL A 313 -18.79 7.77 14.12
N GLY A 314 -18.28 7.39 15.29
CA GLY A 314 -17.66 6.07 15.50
C GLY A 314 -18.61 4.89 15.22
N PRO A 315 -19.83 4.85 15.77
CA PRO A 315 -20.87 3.87 15.39
C PRO A 315 -21.20 3.89 13.91
N PHE A 316 -21.29 5.06 13.28
CA PHE A 316 -21.51 5.20 11.84
C PHE A 316 -20.38 4.52 11.03
N VAL A 317 -19.11 4.76 11.35
CA VAL A 317 -17.98 4.11 10.67
C VAL A 317 -18.04 2.59 10.82
N ARG A 318 -18.39 2.10 12.01
CA ARG A 318 -18.56 0.65 12.25
C ARG A 318 -19.70 0.07 11.42
N ARG A 319 -20.83 0.75 11.32
CA ARG A 319 -21.96 0.32 10.48
C ARG A 319 -21.54 0.21 9.02
N VAL A 320 -20.94 1.27 8.45
CA VAL A 320 -20.46 1.26 7.07
C VAL A 320 -19.53 0.08 6.82
N MET A 321 -18.55 -0.15 7.72
CA MET A 321 -17.56 -1.21 7.54
C MET A 321 -18.16 -2.61 7.68
N PHE A 322 -18.88 -2.89 8.77
CA PHE A 322 -19.27 -4.26 9.14
C PHE A 322 -20.65 -4.67 8.63
N GLU A 323 -21.58 -3.71 8.46
CA GLU A 323 -22.94 -4.02 8.06
C GLU A 323 -23.21 -3.74 6.58
N GLU A 324 -22.46 -2.81 5.97
CA GLU A 324 -22.71 -2.41 4.59
C GLU A 324 -21.60 -2.88 3.61
N LEU A 325 -20.31 -2.72 3.94
CA LEU A 325 -19.20 -3.11 3.06
C LEU A 325 -18.79 -4.59 3.24
N LEU A 326 -18.57 -5.05 4.47
CA LEU A 326 -18.14 -6.42 4.73
C LEU A 326 -19.03 -7.50 4.08
N PRO A 327 -20.38 -7.39 4.11
CA PRO A 327 -21.25 -8.38 3.48
C PRO A 327 -21.15 -8.45 1.95
N THR A 328 -20.45 -7.51 1.32
CA THR A 328 -20.28 -7.48 -0.15
C THR A 328 -19.11 -8.33 -0.63
N LEU A 329 -18.24 -8.78 0.28
CA LEU A 329 -17.04 -9.55 -0.03
C LEU A 329 -17.29 -11.06 0.01
N ASN A 330 -16.39 -11.83 -0.63
CA ASN A 330 -16.53 -13.28 -0.81
C ASN A 330 -15.52 -14.11 0.00
N LEU A 331 -14.67 -13.50 0.84
CA LEU A 331 -13.79 -14.22 1.77
C LEU A 331 -14.58 -14.75 2.99
N PRO A 332 -14.03 -15.70 3.76
CA PRO A 332 -14.66 -16.19 4.98
C PRO A 332 -15.00 -15.06 5.96
N LYS A 333 -16.21 -15.09 6.52
CA LYS A 333 -16.72 -14.02 7.39
C LYS A 333 -15.80 -13.71 8.57
N GLU A 334 -15.27 -14.73 9.22
CA GLU A 334 -14.36 -14.60 10.36
C GLU A 334 -13.06 -13.88 9.99
N GLU A 335 -12.54 -14.15 8.79
CA GLU A 335 -11.35 -13.48 8.26
C GLU A 335 -11.63 -12.00 7.94
N LEU A 336 -12.80 -11.72 7.37
CA LEU A 336 -13.24 -10.36 7.08
C LEU A 336 -13.48 -9.55 8.36
N GLU A 337 -14.14 -10.13 9.37
CA GLU A 337 -14.39 -9.51 10.67
C GLU A 337 -13.06 -9.22 11.41
N LYS A 338 -12.11 -10.16 11.36
CA LYS A 338 -10.78 -9.93 11.92
C LYS A 338 -10.08 -8.79 11.21
N PHE A 339 -10.03 -8.79 9.89
CA PHE A 339 -9.39 -7.72 9.12
C PHE A 339 -10.04 -6.36 9.38
N GLY A 340 -11.39 -6.27 9.41
CA GLY A 340 -12.12 -5.06 9.75
C GLY A 340 -11.78 -4.56 11.18
N SER A 341 -11.64 -5.48 12.14
CA SER A 341 -11.24 -5.15 13.51
C SER A 341 -9.81 -4.60 13.57
N ASP A 342 -8.87 -5.22 12.85
CA ASP A 342 -7.49 -4.76 12.73
C ASP A 342 -7.44 -3.35 12.08
N VAL A 343 -8.27 -3.10 11.06
CA VAL A 343 -8.40 -1.77 10.43
C VAL A 343 -8.94 -0.74 11.44
N MET A 344 -9.95 -1.08 12.24
CA MET A 344 -10.47 -0.17 13.27
C MET A 344 -9.44 0.15 14.35
N GLU A 345 -8.54 -0.77 14.71
CA GLU A 345 -7.41 -0.48 15.59
C GLU A 345 -6.42 0.47 14.93
N ARG A 346 -6.09 0.26 13.65
CA ARG A 346 -5.21 1.15 12.87
C ARG A 346 -5.78 2.56 12.79
N PHE A 347 -7.08 2.72 12.60
CA PHE A 347 -7.76 4.03 12.56
C PHE A 347 -7.66 4.78 13.90
N ARG A 348 -7.60 4.05 15.02
CA ARG A 348 -7.43 4.62 16.37
C ARG A 348 -5.99 4.78 16.82
N ASN A 349 -5.00 4.53 15.94
CA ASN A 349 -3.58 4.61 16.27
C ASN A 349 -3.22 6.00 16.83
N PRO A 350 -2.82 6.12 18.12
CA PRO A 350 -2.54 7.40 18.74
C PRO A 350 -1.22 8.03 18.28
N PHE A 351 -0.37 7.26 17.62
CA PHE A 351 0.95 7.71 17.16
C PHE A 351 0.94 8.33 15.77
N VAL A 352 -0.20 8.28 15.06
CA VAL A 352 -0.35 8.81 13.70
C VAL A 352 -1.47 9.85 13.68
N LYS A 353 -1.14 11.09 13.33
CA LYS A 353 -2.16 12.11 13.03
C LYS A 353 -2.57 11.99 11.56
N HIS A 354 -3.56 11.14 11.30
CA HIS A 354 -4.09 10.96 9.96
C HIS A 354 -5.25 11.95 9.74
N PHE A 355 -4.94 13.09 9.12
CA PHE A 355 -5.93 14.13 8.85
C PHE A 355 -6.91 13.70 7.76
N VAL A 356 -8.21 13.87 8.03
CA VAL A 356 -9.28 13.54 7.06
C VAL A 356 -9.17 14.35 5.78
N THR A 357 -8.66 15.58 5.85
CA THR A 357 -8.44 16.46 4.69
C THR A 357 -7.43 15.87 3.69
N SER A 358 -6.43 15.14 4.14
CA SER A 358 -5.47 14.46 3.25
C SER A 358 -6.10 13.29 2.49
N ILE A 359 -7.15 12.70 3.05
CA ILE A 359 -7.90 11.60 2.43
C ILE A 359 -8.90 12.14 1.40
N MET A 360 -9.47 13.33 1.65
CA MET A 360 -10.55 13.91 0.85
C MET A 360 -10.11 14.49 -0.50
N LEU A 361 -8.84 14.44 -0.86
CA LEU A 361 -8.36 14.76 -2.20
C LEU A 361 -8.91 13.74 -3.21
N ASN A 362 -9.45 14.22 -4.33
CA ASN A 362 -10.02 13.37 -5.40
C ASN A 362 -11.07 12.38 -4.86
N SER A 363 -12.08 12.88 -4.14
CA SER A 363 -13.05 12.03 -3.44
C SER A 363 -13.96 11.25 -4.40
N PHE A 364 -14.38 11.84 -5.53
CA PHE A 364 -15.24 11.17 -6.49
C PHE A 364 -14.59 9.97 -7.17
N PRO A 365 -13.37 10.04 -7.74
CA PRO A 365 -12.67 8.87 -8.25
C PRO A 365 -12.45 7.78 -7.19
N LYS A 366 -12.19 8.18 -5.95
CA LYS A 366 -12.04 7.23 -4.83
C LYS A 366 -13.35 6.54 -4.52
N PHE A 367 -14.46 7.27 -4.41
CA PHE A 367 -15.77 6.67 -4.18
C PHE A 367 -16.17 5.70 -5.31
N LYS A 368 -15.94 6.09 -6.58
CA LYS A 368 -16.17 5.22 -7.74
C LYS A 368 -15.48 3.87 -7.64
N THR A 369 -14.22 3.86 -7.19
CA THR A 369 -13.40 2.65 -7.18
C THR A 369 -13.50 1.84 -5.89
N ARG A 370 -13.87 2.47 -4.76
CA ARG A 370 -13.80 1.88 -3.43
C ARG A 370 -15.18 1.52 -2.85
N ASP A 371 -16.17 2.38 -3.07
CA ASP A 371 -17.47 2.29 -2.39
C ASP A 371 -18.63 1.96 -3.36
N LEU A 372 -18.60 2.46 -4.59
CA LEU A 372 -19.67 2.21 -5.57
C LEU A 372 -19.82 0.71 -5.93
N PRO A 373 -18.75 -0.09 -6.07
CA PRO A 373 -18.89 -1.55 -6.25
C PRO A 373 -19.61 -2.20 -5.07
N GLY A 374 -19.24 -1.82 -3.84
CA GLY A 374 -19.87 -2.28 -2.61
C GLY A 374 -21.34 -1.89 -2.53
N LEU A 375 -21.69 -0.62 -2.87
CA LEU A 375 -23.08 -0.15 -2.92
C LEU A 375 -23.93 -1.01 -3.86
N LYS A 376 -23.45 -1.28 -5.08
CA LYS A 376 -24.15 -2.10 -6.07
C LYS A 376 -24.34 -3.55 -5.58
N THR A 377 -23.28 -4.16 -5.06
CA THR A 377 -23.30 -5.53 -4.54
C THR A 377 -24.21 -5.64 -3.30
N TYR A 378 -24.21 -4.64 -2.43
CA TYR A 378 -25.09 -4.60 -1.27
C TYR A 378 -26.56 -4.56 -1.70
N LEU A 379 -26.90 -3.65 -2.64
CA LEU A 379 -28.25 -3.56 -3.19
C LEU A 379 -28.70 -4.90 -3.82
N GLU A 380 -27.83 -5.53 -4.59
CA GLU A 380 -28.10 -6.82 -5.22
C GLU A 380 -28.35 -7.92 -4.16
N ARG A 381 -27.54 -7.98 -3.11
CA ARG A 381 -27.61 -9.02 -2.06
C ARG A 381 -28.72 -8.80 -1.04
N LYS A 382 -29.04 -7.54 -0.72
CA LYS A 382 -29.97 -7.17 0.36
C LYS A 382 -31.31 -6.63 -0.12
N GLY A 383 -31.40 -6.18 -1.38
CA GLY A 383 -32.62 -5.57 -1.93
C GLY A 383 -32.90 -4.15 -1.42
N GLU A 384 -31.95 -3.54 -0.72
CA GLU A 384 -32.04 -2.17 -0.17
C GLU A 384 -30.71 -1.43 -0.34
N LEU A 385 -30.75 -0.10 -0.31
CA LEU A 385 -29.56 0.73 -0.41
C LEU A 385 -28.79 0.78 0.92
N PRO A 386 -27.44 0.76 0.88
CA PRO A 386 -26.60 0.95 2.06
C PRO A 386 -26.60 2.42 2.47
N LYS A 387 -27.37 2.75 3.52
CA LYS A 387 -27.66 4.14 3.94
C LYS A 387 -26.41 4.91 4.33
N GLY A 388 -25.44 4.23 4.98
CA GLY A 388 -24.19 4.86 5.40
C GLY A 388 -23.28 5.22 4.22
N ILE A 389 -23.20 4.34 3.22
CA ILE A 389 -22.41 4.61 2.00
C ILE A 389 -23.05 5.77 1.22
N VAL A 390 -24.39 5.81 1.10
CA VAL A 390 -25.10 6.91 0.41
C VAL A 390 -24.94 8.23 1.17
N LEU A 391 -25.00 8.22 2.52
CA LEU A 391 -24.69 9.41 3.33
C LEU A 391 -23.23 9.87 3.11
N GLY A 392 -22.29 8.95 2.93
CA GLY A 392 -20.91 9.27 2.55
C GLY A 392 -20.83 10.04 1.23
N LEU A 393 -21.60 9.63 0.22
CA LEU A 393 -21.69 10.35 -1.06
C LEU A 393 -22.33 11.73 -0.88
N ALA A 394 -23.39 11.84 -0.07
CA ALA A 394 -24.00 13.13 0.26
C ALA A 394 -23.01 14.07 0.98
N ALA A 395 -22.18 13.52 1.87
CA ALA A 395 -21.13 14.26 2.54
C ALA A 395 -20.04 14.75 1.56
N ILE A 396 -19.63 13.93 0.59
CA ILE A 396 -18.72 14.34 -0.49
C ILE A 396 -19.34 15.50 -1.27
N CYS A 397 -20.57 15.35 -1.76
CA CYS A 397 -21.28 16.42 -2.50
C CYS A 397 -21.36 17.72 -1.68
N THR A 398 -21.63 17.62 -0.37
CA THR A 398 -21.72 18.77 0.54
C THR A 398 -20.36 19.42 0.75
N TYR A 399 -19.28 18.64 0.91
CA TYR A 399 -17.91 19.17 1.04
C TYR A 399 -17.52 19.95 -0.22
N TYR A 400 -17.87 19.46 -1.41
CA TYR A 400 -17.58 20.12 -2.69
C TYR A 400 -18.43 21.39 -2.96
N LYS A 401 -19.45 21.64 -2.15
CA LYS A 401 -20.13 22.95 -2.14
C LYS A 401 -19.19 24.07 -1.72
N GLY A 402 -18.15 23.74 -0.96
CA GLY A 402 -17.29 24.74 -0.35
C GLY A 402 -17.96 25.50 0.80
N GLY A 403 -17.53 26.71 1.04
CA GLY A 403 -17.99 27.53 2.15
C GLY A 403 -17.05 27.49 3.34
N LYS A 404 -17.57 27.50 4.57
CA LYS A 404 -16.76 27.55 5.80
C LYS A 404 -17.16 26.48 6.80
N ARG A 405 -16.16 25.96 7.53
CA ARG A 405 -16.31 25.21 8.78
C ARG A 405 -15.73 26.07 9.91
N GLY A 406 -16.59 26.74 10.67
CA GLY A 406 -16.16 27.80 11.57
C GLY A 406 -15.52 28.93 10.81
N ASP A 407 -14.26 29.28 11.16
CA ASP A 407 -13.49 30.31 10.47
C ASP A 407 -12.62 29.77 9.30
N VAL A 408 -12.59 28.45 9.08
CA VAL A 408 -11.75 27.79 8.08
C VAL A 408 -12.54 27.65 6.76
N ASP A 409 -11.96 28.07 5.65
CA ASP A 409 -12.53 27.86 4.33
C ASP A 409 -12.45 26.36 3.94
N ILE A 410 -13.54 25.83 3.38
CA ILE A 410 -13.58 24.50 2.80
C ILE A 410 -13.10 24.62 1.36
N VAL A 411 -11.96 24.00 1.07
CA VAL A 411 -11.31 24.05 -0.24
C VAL A 411 -11.18 22.63 -0.80
N PRO A 412 -12.19 22.13 -1.53
CA PRO A 412 -12.11 20.83 -2.20
C PRO A 412 -11.03 20.85 -3.29
N ASN A 413 -10.46 19.68 -3.58
CA ASN A 413 -9.49 19.50 -4.66
C ASN A 413 -9.76 18.20 -5.40
N ASP A 414 -10.13 18.31 -6.67
CA ASP A 414 -10.41 17.22 -7.60
C ASP A 414 -10.17 17.69 -9.05
N ASP A 415 -10.47 16.85 -10.03
CA ASP A 415 -10.43 17.24 -11.44
C ASP A 415 -11.23 18.53 -11.69
N PRO A 416 -10.69 19.49 -12.48
CA PRO A 416 -11.38 20.75 -12.76
C PRO A 416 -12.79 20.60 -13.32
N LYS A 417 -13.08 19.54 -14.08
CA LYS A 417 -14.44 19.27 -14.60
C LYS A 417 -15.41 18.92 -13.48
N ILE A 418 -14.97 18.10 -12.51
CA ILE A 418 -15.76 17.73 -11.33
C ILE A 418 -16.02 18.98 -10.49
N MET A 419 -14.97 19.77 -10.25
CA MET A 419 -15.10 21.02 -9.50
C MET A 419 -16.09 22.01 -10.16
N GLN A 420 -16.05 22.15 -11.48
CA GLN A 420 -16.98 23.02 -12.19
C GLN A 420 -18.42 22.48 -12.15
N LEU A 421 -18.60 21.16 -12.36
CA LEU A 421 -19.91 20.49 -12.26
C LEU A 421 -20.57 20.78 -10.91
N LEU A 422 -19.88 20.50 -9.81
CA LEU A 422 -20.43 20.69 -8.47
C LEU A 422 -20.75 22.16 -8.19
N LYS A 423 -19.89 23.10 -8.64
CA LYS A 423 -20.15 24.53 -8.53
C LYS A 423 -21.46 24.93 -9.23
N ASP A 424 -21.67 24.47 -10.46
CA ASP A 424 -22.86 24.80 -11.26
C ASP A 424 -24.12 24.17 -10.66
N LEU A 425 -24.04 22.91 -10.22
CA LEU A 425 -25.17 22.23 -9.58
C LEU A 425 -25.59 22.92 -8.27
N TRP A 426 -24.63 23.25 -7.40
CA TRP A 426 -24.92 23.95 -6.15
C TRP A 426 -25.44 25.39 -6.36
N ALA A 427 -25.06 26.04 -7.45
CA ALA A 427 -25.58 27.38 -7.80
C ALA A 427 -27.08 27.35 -8.12
N THR A 428 -27.68 26.19 -8.41
CA THR A 428 -29.15 26.05 -8.62
C THR A 428 -29.94 26.23 -7.34
N GLY A 429 -29.34 26.05 -6.16
CA GLY A 429 -30.01 26.07 -4.86
C GLY A 429 -30.95 24.90 -4.61
N ASP A 430 -31.01 23.89 -5.48
CA ASP A 430 -31.88 22.74 -5.44
C ASP A 430 -31.10 21.45 -5.23
N VAL A 431 -31.24 20.85 -4.05
CA VAL A 431 -30.52 19.61 -3.67
C VAL A 431 -30.86 18.41 -4.55
N ARG A 432 -32.09 18.38 -5.10
CA ARG A 432 -32.50 17.33 -6.03
C ARG A 432 -31.72 17.43 -7.34
N LYS A 433 -31.55 18.64 -7.87
CA LYS A 433 -30.73 18.86 -9.06
C LYS A 433 -29.26 18.52 -8.81
N VAL A 434 -28.78 18.76 -7.59
CA VAL A 434 -27.43 18.33 -7.21
C VAL A 434 -27.31 16.80 -7.26
N ALA A 435 -28.25 16.07 -6.64
CA ALA A 435 -28.27 14.62 -6.65
C ALA A 435 -28.38 14.05 -8.08
N GLU A 436 -29.39 14.49 -8.84
CA GLU A 436 -29.61 14.04 -10.21
C GLU A 436 -28.41 14.33 -11.13
N GLY A 437 -27.87 15.55 -11.05
CA GLY A 437 -26.77 15.97 -11.91
C GLY A 437 -25.44 15.28 -11.58
N VAL A 438 -25.14 15.06 -10.29
CA VAL A 438 -23.95 14.29 -9.89
C VAL A 438 -24.08 12.84 -10.35
N LEU A 439 -25.22 12.19 -10.12
CA LEU A 439 -25.44 10.79 -10.48
C LEU A 439 -25.47 10.55 -11.99
N ALA A 440 -25.87 11.55 -12.78
CA ALA A 440 -25.91 11.46 -14.25
C ALA A 440 -24.54 11.65 -14.93
N ASP A 441 -23.53 12.11 -14.21
CA ASP A 441 -22.26 12.51 -14.84
C ASP A 441 -21.42 11.29 -15.31
N ASP A 442 -21.33 11.14 -16.64
CA ASP A 442 -20.59 10.04 -17.28
C ASP A 442 -19.06 10.13 -17.06
N PHE A 443 -18.51 11.36 -16.97
CA PHE A 443 -17.08 11.55 -16.70
C PHE A 443 -16.70 11.00 -15.32
N ILE A 444 -17.54 11.23 -14.31
CA ILE A 444 -17.31 10.70 -12.95
C ILE A 444 -17.52 9.17 -12.97
N TRP A 445 -18.68 8.70 -13.42
CA TRP A 445 -19.11 7.32 -13.17
C TRP A 445 -18.88 6.35 -14.32
N GLY A 446 -18.81 6.83 -15.56
CA GLY A 446 -18.83 5.98 -16.77
C GLY A 446 -20.23 5.40 -17.04
N GLY A 447 -21.28 6.16 -16.67
CA GLY A 447 -22.68 5.80 -16.85
C GLY A 447 -23.59 6.58 -15.91
N ASP A 448 -24.91 6.50 -16.13
CA ASP A 448 -25.92 7.20 -15.34
C ASP A 448 -26.36 6.37 -14.12
N LEU A 449 -25.97 6.80 -12.92
CA LEU A 449 -26.34 6.17 -11.66
C LEU A 449 -27.78 6.47 -11.20
N ASN A 450 -28.51 7.41 -11.83
CA ASN A 450 -29.92 7.62 -11.56
C ASN A 450 -30.78 6.38 -11.91
N ALA A 451 -30.24 5.49 -12.74
CA ALA A 451 -30.88 4.20 -13.03
C ALA A 451 -30.87 3.21 -11.82
N ILE A 452 -30.10 3.47 -10.77
CA ILE A 452 -30.12 2.64 -9.56
C ILE A 452 -31.38 2.95 -8.74
N PRO A 453 -32.25 1.96 -8.49
CA PRO A 453 -33.54 2.22 -7.83
C PRO A 453 -33.38 2.87 -6.45
N GLY A 454 -34.03 4.00 -6.24
CA GLY A 454 -34.08 4.74 -4.98
C GLY A 454 -32.84 5.57 -4.65
N LEU A 455 -31.71 5.44 -5.40
CA LEU A 455 -30.46 6.12 -5.08
C LEU A 455 -30.61 7.65 -5.14
N THR A 456 -31.25 8.18 -6.18
CA THR A 456 -31.47 9.61 -6.33
C THR A 456 -32.36 10.18 -5.20
N ASP A 457 -33.38 9.46 -4.79
CA ASP A 457 -34.29 9.90 -3.73
C ASP A 457 -33.60 9.89 -2.36
N LEU A 458 -32.83 8.83 -2.05
CA LEU A 458 -32.06 8.73 -0.80
C LEU A 458 -30.96 9.80 -0.73
N LEU A 459 -30.19 9.97 -1.81
CA LEU A 459 -29.15 11.01 -1.87
C LEU A 459 -29.75 12.42 -1.71
N THR A 460 -30.91 12.67 -2.34
CA THR A 460 -31.63 13.95 -2.19
C THR A 460 -32.05 14.18 -0.74
N ALA A 461 -32.63 13.16 -0.09
CA ALA A 461 -33.07 13.24 1.31
C ALA A 461 -31.87 13.51 2.27
N ASP A 462 -30.75 12.83 2.07
CA ASP A 462 -29.55 13.04 2.87
C ASP A 462 -28.98 14.46 2.67
N LEU A 463 -28.91 14.95 1.43
CA LEU A 463 -28.48 16.31 1.13
C LEU A 463 -29.39 17.35 1.78
N ALA A 464 -30.72 17.14 1.71
CA ALA A 464 -31.71 18.02 2.33
C ALA A 464 -31.54 18.04 3.86
N LEU A 465 -31.39 16.90 4.49
CA LEU A 465 -31.17 16.77 5.94
C LEU A 465 -29.88 17.45 6.38
N ILE A 466 -28.78 17.24 5.65
CA ILE A 466 -27.49 17.90 5.94
C ILE A 466 -27.63 19.42 5.85
N GLN A 467 -28.33 19.94 4.83
CA GLN A 467 -28.53 21.39 4.67
C GLN A 467 -29.43 22.00 5.76
N ALA A 468 -30.43 21.26 6.23
CA ALA A 468 -31.39 21.74 7.22
C ALA A 468 -30.91 21.64 8.65
N GLU A 469 -30.26 20.52 9.03
CA GLU A 469 -29.96 20.16 10.41
C GLU A 469 -28.47 19.82 10.66
N GLY A 470 -27.67 19.80 9.61
CA GLY A 470 -26.25 19.52 9.68
C GLY A 470 -25.88 18.04 9.63
N MET A 471 -24.58 17.75 9.45
CA MET A 471 -24.07 16.40 9.24
C MET A 471 -24.35 15.46 10.41
N ARG A 472 -24.25 15.93 11.66
CA ARG A 472 -24.51 15.08 12.84
C ARG A 472 -25.94 14.57 12.92
N ALA A 473 -26.92 15.37 12.47
CA ALA A 473 -28.31 14.92 12.39
C ALA A 473 -28.49 13.80 11.35
N ALA A 474 -27.84 13.94 10.19
CA ALA A 474 -27.85 12.90 9.15
C ALA A 474 -27.15 11.61 9.64
N VAL A 475 -26.04 11.72 10.37
CA VAL A 475 -25.38 10.57 10.99
C VAL A 475 -26.30 9.85 11.96
N ARG A 476 -26.98 10.59 12.89
CA ARG A 476 -27.95 10.00 13.83
C ARG A 476 -29.09 9.28 13.11
N ASN A 477 -29.59 9.83 12.00
CA ASN A 477 -30.65 9.21 11.21
C ASN A 477 -30.22 7.85 10.58
N VAL A 478 -28.94 7.69 10.25
CA VAL A 478 -28.42 6.43 9.70
C VAL A 478 -28.19 5.38 10.78
N ILE A 479 -27.71 5.78 11.97
CA ILE A 479 -27.36 4.83 13.06
C ILE A 479 -28.56 4.47 13.95
N ALA A 480 -29.68 5.19 13.85
CA ALA A 480 -30.93 4.87 14.54
C ALA A 480 -31.57 3.61 13.97
#